data_d231fcc5ea7ba53185c4b858e2a0d333
#
_entry.id   d231fcc5ea7ba53185c4b858e2a0d333
#
_cell.length_a   1.000
_cell.length_b   1.000
_cell.length_c   1.000
_cell.angle_alpha   90.00
_cell.angle_beta   90.00
_cell.angle_gamma   90.00
#
_symmetry.space_group_name_H-M   'P 1'
#
loop_
_entity.id
_entity.type
_entity.pdbx_description
1 polymer ?
#
loop_
_entity_poly.entity_id
_entity_poly.type
_entity_poly.pdbx_seq_one_letter_code
_entity_poly.pdbx_strand_id
1 'polypeptide(L)'
;MVRFSRVALAYPDPRGRPGPEVLRDISFTLGEGSFTWILGPSGAGKTSVLRLMQAAIRPTEGEVELLGVALSTARRRDLPPLRRRIGVVHQEFRLLSHLSAWDNVALPLRLAGVAESTVRADVAELLDWIGLTGKEARRPAELSGGEQQRLTIARAVVARPALLVADEPTSELDARQARRTIALLAEMNRLGTTVVVATHSEDLPARHPGRMLTLEGGRLVSDG
;
A
#
# COMPACT_ATOMS: atom_id res chain seq x y z
N MET A 1 5.99 2.92 -12.83
CA MET A 1 7.37 2.48 -12.50
C MET A 1 7.81 3.06 -11.16
N VAL A 2 8.51 2.28 -10.33
CA VAL A 2 9.11 2.68 -9.05
C VAL A 2 10.60 2.43 -9.14
N ARG A 3 11.44 3.42 -8.77
CA ARG A 3 12.90 3.26 -8.77
C ARG A 3 13.50 3.81 -7.48
N PHE A 4 14.34 3.01 -6.85
CA PHE A 4 15.19 3.37 -5.72
C PHE A 4 16.64 3.33 -6.20
N SER A 5 17.39 4.38 -5.92
CA SER A 5 18.81 4.51 -6.35
C SER A 5 19.63 4.96 -5.15
N ARG A 6 20.40 4.03 -4.58
CA ARG A 6 21.29 4.23 -3.41
C ARG A 6 20.58 4.96 -2.25
N VAL A 7 19.37 4.50 -1.92
CA VAL A 7 18.52 5.16 -0.92
C VAL A 7 18.99 4.84 0.48
N ALA A 8 19.26 5.87 1.28
CA ALA A 8 19.38 5.78 2.73
C ALA A 8 18.23 6.54 3.41
N LEU A 9 17.86 6.09 4.59
CA LEU A 9 16.82 6.72 5.41
C LEU A 9 17.21 6.66 6.89
N ALA A 10 17.25 7.84 7.52
CA ALA A 10 17.32 8.01 8.96
C ALA A 10 16.09 8.83 9.43
N TYR A 11 15.48 8.39 10.53
CA TYR A 11 14.43 9.19 11.17
C TYR A 11 15.09 10.18 12.14
N PRO A 12 14.60 11.44 12.17
CA PRO A 12 15.12 12.39 13.14
C PRO A 12 14.76 11.97 14.58
N ASP A 13 15.66 12.24 15.52
CA ASP A 13 15.39 12.09 16.95
C ASP A 13 14.33 13.14 17.42
N PRO A 14 13.81 13.04 18.64
CA PRO A 14 12.84 14.02 19.16
C PRO A 14 13.36 15.46 19.20
N ARG A 15 14.68 15.66 19.08
CA ARG A 15 15.33 16.99 19.02
C ARG A 15 15.63 17.43 17.58
N GLY A 16 15.16 16.69 16.58
CA GLY A 16 15.35 16.98 15.16
C GLY A 16 16.73 16.66 14.61
N ARG A 17 17.60 15.95 15.34
CA ARG A 17 18.92 15.51 14.88
C ARG A 17 18.81 14.20 14.11
N PRO A 18 19.70 13.91 13.14
CA PRO A 18 19.74 12.63 12.47
C PRO A 18 19.84 11.48 13.46
N GLY A 19 18.89 10.55 13.41
CA GLY A 19 18.93 9.30 14.17
C GLY A 19 19.72 8.21 13.42
N PRO A 20 19.70 6.97 13.91
CA PRO A 20 20.34 5.86 13.21
C PRO A 20 19.67 5.58 11.86
N GLU A 21 20.48 5.19 10.88
CA GLU A 21 19.97 4.77 9.58
C GLU A 21 19.13 3.49 9.70
N VAL A 22 17.91 3.59 9.19
CA VAL A 22 16.95 2.47 9.08
C VAL A 22 17.05 1.78 7.73
N LEU A 23 17.37 2.52 6.66
CA LEU A 23 17.66 1.97 5.33
C LEU A 23 19.04 2.41 4.89
N ARG A 24 19.77 1.50 4.22
CA ARG A 24 21.15 1.70 3.79
C ARG A 24 21.36 1.17 2.39
N ASP A 25 21.68 2.07 1.45
CA ASP A 25 22.07 1.76 0.07
C ASP A 25 21.04 0.85 -0.65
N ILE A 26 19.76 1.15 -0.52
CA ILE A 26 18.70 0.40 -1.17
C ILE A 26 18.59 0.82 -2.63
N SER A 27 18.75 -0.15 -3.54
CA SER A 27 18.63 0.08 -4.98
C SER A 27 17.84 -1.05 -5.64
N PHE A 28 16.74 -0.70 -6.32
CA PHE A 28 15.96 -1.61 -7.16
C PHE A 28 15.00 -0.83 -8.06
N THR A 29 14.42 -1.51 -9.04
CA THR A 29 13.42 -0.92 -9.96
C THR A 29 12.25 -1.87 -10.11
N LEU A 30 11.00 -1.38 -9.98
CA LEU A 30 9.78 -2.13 -10.25
C LEU A 30 9.15 -1.63 -11.54
N GLY A 31 8.85 -2.56 -12.45
CA GLY A 31 8.10 -2.27 -13.68
C GLY A 31 6.63 -1.96 -13.40
N GLU A 32 5.97 -1.33 -14.38
CA GLU A 32 4.51 -1.17 -14.35
C GLU A 32 3.83 -2.54 -14.45
N GLY A 33 2.73 -2.71 -13.72
CA GLY A 33 1.99 -3.98 -13.69
C GLY A 33 2.73 -5.14 -13.02
N SER A 34 3.87 -4.91 -12.33
CA SER A 34 4.57 -5.96 -11.59
C SER A 34 3.86 -6.28 -10.26
N PHE A 35 3.97 -7.54 -9.81
CA PHE A 35 3.66 -7.96 -8.45
C PHE A 35 4.97 -8.25 -7.71
N THR A 36 5.18 -7.56 -6.58
CA THR A 36 6.45 -7.64 -5.84
C THR A 36 6.19 -7.88 -4.36
N TRP A 37 6.89 -8.85 -3.80
CA TRP A 37 6.97 -9.11 -2.37
C TRP A 37 8.18 -8.41 -1.76
N ILE A 38 7.99 -7.78 -0.60
CA ILE A 38 9.08 -7.29 0.25
C ILE A 38 9.10 -8.16 1.49
N LEU A 39 10.12 -9.00 1.60
CA LEU A 39 10.31 -9.97 2.66
C LEU A 39 11.35 -9.50 3.67
N GLY A 40 11.30 -10.05 4.87
CA GLY A 40 12.31 -9.82 5.91
C GLY A 40 11.71 -9.84 7.31
N PRO A 41 12.54 -10.00 8.34
CA PRO A 41 12.09 -10.03 9.73
C PRO A 41 11.46 -8.70 10.17
N SER A 42 10.84 -8.69 11.35
CA SER A 42 10.39 -7.45 11.98
C SER A 42 11.57 -6.52 12.21
N GLY A 43 11.41 -5.22 11.92
CA GLY A 43 12.48 -4.24 12.02
C GLY A 43 13.46 -4.21 10.83
N ALA A 44 13.31 -5.05 9.80
CA ALA A 44 14.18 -5.06 8.61
C ALA A 44 14.11 -3.78 7.75
N GLY A 45 13.13 -2.90 7.99
CA GLY A 45 12.95 -1.66 7.22
C GLY A 45 11.81 -1.71 6.19
N LYS A 46 11.04 -2.80 6.10
CA LYS A 46 9.94 -2.99 5.13
C LYS A 46 8.95 -1.81 5.14
N THR A 47 8.40 -1.49 6.29
CA THR A 47 7.46 -0.35 6.45
C THR A 47 8.11 0.98 6.03
N SER A 48 9.41 1.17 6.23
CA SER A 48 10.14 2.37 5.82
C SER A 48 10.25 2.46 4.29
N VAL A 49 10.53 1.36 3.60
CA VAL A 49 10.48 1.29 2.13
C VAL A 49 9.07 1.61 1.64
N LEU A 50 8.03 1.01 2.24
CA LEU A 50 6.65 1.30 1.85
C LEU A 50 6.26 2.78 2.11
N ARG A 51 6.72 3.41 3.19
CA ARG A 51 6.48 4.84 3.46
C ARG A 51 7.12 5.76 2.43
N LEU A 52 8.30 5.39 1.91
CA LEU A 52 8.91 6.08 0.77
C LEU A 52 8.05 5.89 -0.49
N MET A 53 7.58 4.66 -0.78
CA MET A 53 6.69 4.38 -1.92
C MET A 53 5.33 5.09 -1.83
N GLN A 54 4.86 5.40 -0.62
CA GLN A 54 3.64 6.19 -0.39
C GLN A 54 3.86 7.70 -0.57
N ALA A 55 5.10 8.14 -0.87
CA ALA A 55 5.50 9.54 -0.80
C ALA A 55 5.15 10.19 0.56
N ALA A 56 5.10 9.40 1.63
CA ALA A 56 4.79 9.86 2.99
C ALA A 56 6.01 10.53 3.64
N ILE A 57 7.20 10.05 3.29
CA ILE A 57 8.51 10.56 3.73
C ILE A 57 9.44 10.70 2.53
N ARG A 58 10.54 11.41 2.71
CA ARG A 58 11.62 11.54 1.72
C ARG A 58 12.83 10.74 2.16
N PRO A 59 13.66 10.23 1.23
CA PRO A 59 14.94 9.64 1.58
C PRO A 59 15.88 10.68 2.20
N THR A 60 16.79 10.24 3.06
CA THR A 60 17.85 11.10 3.61
C THR A 60 18.97 11.27 2.57
N GLU A 61 19.27 10.20 1.84
CA GLU A 61 20.23 10.16 0.74
C GLU A 61 19.71 9.31 -0.42
N GLY A 62 20.28 9.49 -1.59
CA GLY A 62 19.86 8.80 -2.80
C GLY A 62 18.57 9.36 -3.38
N GLU A 63 17.93 8.60 -4.28
CA GLU A 63 16.74 9.04 -5.00
C GLU A 63 15.66 7.96 -5.00
N VAL A 64 14.43 8.40 -4.75
CA VAL A 64 13.22 7.59 -4.98
C VAL A 64 12.37 8.25 -6.06
N GLU A 65 12.17 7.56 -7.17
CA GLU A 65 11.27 7.98 -8.23
C GLU A 65 9.99 7.13 -8.20
N LEU A 66 8.84 7.78 -8.13
CA LEU A 66 7.52 7.16 -8.10
C LEU A 66 6.68 7.70 -9.25
N LEU A 67 6.24 6.81 -10.15
CA LEU A 67 5.33 7.15 -11.25
C LEU A 67 5.81 8.37 -12.07
N GLY A 68 7.13 8.51 -12.26
CA GLY A 68 7.78 9.61 -12.97
C GLY A 68 8.08 10.86 -12.13
N VAL A 69 7.86 10.82 -10.81
CA VAL A 69 8.16 11.93 -9.91
C VAL A 69 9.32 11.56 -8.98
N ALA A 70 10.42 12.31 -9.05
CA ALA A 70 11.58 12.20 -8.16
C ALA A 70 11.27 12.89 -6.82
N LEU A 71 11.33 12.14 -5.71
CA LEU A 71 10.93 12.65 -4.40
C LEU A 71 11.89 13.70 -3.84
N SER A 72 13.18 13.64 -4.18
CA SER A 72 14.19 14.60 -3.71
C SER A 72 13.90 16.02 -4.20
N THR A 73 13.43 16.15 -5.45
CA THR A 73 13.18 17.44 -6.12
C THR A 73 11.70 17.83 -6.15
N ALA A 74 10.77 16.91 -5.83
CA ALA A 74 9.34 17.16 -5.83
C ALA A 74 8.98 18.31 -4.89
N ARG A 75 8.23 19.28 -5.40
CA ARG A 75 7.70 20.38 -4.57
C ARG A 75 6.53 19.90 -3.73
N ARG A 76 6.25 20.56 -2.62
CA ARG A 76 5.12 20.17 -1.73
C ARG A 76 3.78 20.07 -2.47
N ARG A 77 3.56 20.90 -3.49
CA ARG A 77 2.34 20.88 -4.33
C ARG A 77 2.23 19.69 -5.27
N ASP A 78 3.34 19.01 -5.58
CA ASP A 78 3.39 17.89 -6.53
C ASP A 78 3.05 16.56 -5.83
N LEU A 79 3.14 16.50 -4.50
CA LEU A 79 2.89 15.30 -3.71
C LEU A 79 1.41 14.88 -3.63
N PRO A 80 0.41 15.79 -3.45
CA PRO A 80 -0.99 15.37 -3.40
C PRO A 80 -1.48 14.69 -4.68
N PRO A 81 -1.20 15.18 -5.91
CA PRO A 81 -1.54 14.47 -7.14
C PRO A 81 -0.86 13.11 -7.24
N LEU A 82 0.42 13.01 -6.84
CA LEU A 82 1.15 11.73 -6.82
C LEU A 82 0.48 10.74 -5.86
N ARG A 83 0.19 11.14 -4.62
CA ARG A 83 -0.43 10.28 -3.60
C ARG A 83 -1.81 9.76 -4.01
N ARG A 84 -2.59 10.50 -4.80
CA ARG A 84 -3.88 10.03 -5.31
C ARG A 84 -3.75 8.86 -6.29
N ARG A 85 -2.57 8.68 -6.90
CA ARG A 85 -2.26 7.57 -7.80
C ARG A 85 -1.70 6.35 -7.05
N ILE A 86 -1.58 6.43 -5.72
CA ILE A 86 -1.02 5.39 -4.86
C ILE A 86 -2.09 4.93 -3.89
N GLY A 87 -2.53 3.70 -4.01
CA GLY A 87 -3.39 3.04 -3.03
C GLY A 87 -2.56 2.47 -1.88
N VAL A 88 -3.08 2.55 -0.66
CA VAL A 88 -2.36 2.07 0.53
C VAL A 88 -3.27 1.19 1.38
N VAL A 89 -2.81 -0.02 1.65
CA VAL A 89 -3.38 -0.95 2.62
C VAL A 89 -2.42 -1.04 3.80
N HIS A 90 -2.85 -0.57 4.96
CA HIS A 90 -2.07 -0.59 6.19
C HIS A 90 -2.28 -1.89 6.96
N GLN A 91 -1.33 -2.27 7.81
CA GLN A 91 -1.44 -3.38 8.75
C GLN A 91 -2.65 -3.19 9.68
N GLU A 92 -2.77 -2.03 10.32
CA GLU A 92 -4.00 -1.62 10.98
C GLU A 92 -4.99 -1.15 9.92
N PHE A 93 -6.25 -1.47 10.01
CA PHE A 93 -7.26 -1.17 8.97
C PHE A 93 -7.39 0.33 8.68
N ARG A 94 -7.15 1.20 9.67
CA ARG A 94 -7.25 2.67 9.58
C ARG A 94 -8.52 3.15 8.89
N LEU A 95 -9.61 2.40 9.08
CA LEU A 95 -10.94 2.82 8.65
C LEU A 95 -11.42 3.98 9.51
N LEU A 96 -12.18 4.89 8.90
CA LEU A 96 -12.79 5.99 9.63
C LEU A 96 -14.01 5.47 10.39
N SER A 97 -13.88 5.31 11.69
CA SER A 97 -14.83 4.63 12.56
C SER A 97 -16.22 5.28 12.61
N HIS A 98 -16.29 6.58 12.36
CA HIS A 98 -17.52 7.37 12.32
C HIS A 98 -18.25 7.32 10.97
N LEU A 99 -17.60 6.80 9.92
CA LEU A 99 -18.18 6.66 8.59
C LEU A 99 -18.70 5.23 8.38
N SER A 100 -19.71 5.10 7.50
CA SER A 100 -20.20 3.82 7.03
C SER A 100 -19.17 3.11 6.14
N ALA A 101 -19.40 1.82 5.82
CA ALA A 101 -18.59 1.10 4.83
C ALA A 101 -18.63 1.81 3.48
N TRP A 102 -19.81 2.24 3.06
CA TRP A 102 -20.00 3.05 1.86
C TRP A 102 -19.14 4.31 1.85
N ASP A 103 -19.24 5.13 2.89
CA ASP A 103 -18.55 6.41 2.94
C ASP A 103 -17.03 6.25 3.07
N ASN A 104 -16.54 5.19 3.74
CA ASN A 104 -15.11 4.86 3.75
C ASN A 104 -14.57 4.62 2.33
N VAL A 105 -15.32 3.92 1.47
CA VAL A 105 -14.92 3.66 0.06
C VAL A 105 -15.15 4.87 -0.82
N ALA A 106 -16.23 5.63 -0.62
CA ALA A 106 -16.57 6.81 -1.43
C ALA A 106 -15.60 7.98 -1.22
N LEU A 107 -15.01 8.08 -0.03
CA LEU A 107 -14.20 9.23 0.38
C LEU A 107 -13.07 9.60 -0.59
N PRO A 108 -12.21 8.65 -1.07
CA PRO A 108 -11.15 9.01 -2.01
C PRO A 108 -11.68 9.63 -3.32
N LEU A 109 -12.79 9.13 -3.85
CA LEU A 109 -13.40 9.67 -5.07
C LEU A 109 -13.98 11.06 -4.85
N ARG A 110 -14.66 11.28 -3.72
CA ARG A 110 -15.21 12.59 -3.33
C ARG A 110 -14.10 13.63 -3.13
N LEU A 111 -12.99 13.25 -2.49
CA LEU A 111 -11.81 14.12 -2.33
C LEU A 111 -11.12 14.42 -3.67
N ALA A 112 -11.26 13.54 -4.66
CA ALA A 112 -10.78 13.76 -6.02
C ALA A 112 -11.74 14.63 -6.86
N GLY A 113 -12.93 14.98 -6.35
CA GLY A 113 -13.94 15.78 -7.04
C GLY A 113 -14.73 15.00 -8.09
N VAL A 114 -14.79 13.66 -7.97
CA VAL A 114 -15.57 12.81 -8.89
C VAL A 114 -17.07 13.06 -8.68
N ALA A 115 -17.85 13.09 -9.78
CA ALA A 115 -19.29 13.30 -9.74
C ALA A 115 -20.00 12.20 -8.92
N GLU A 116 -20.97 12.59 -8.09
CA GLU A 116 -21.63 11.68 -7.15
C GLU A 116 -22.36 10.51 -7.84
N SER A 117 -22.81 10.67 -9.10
CA SER A 117 -23.37 9.57 -9.91
C SER A 117 -22.34 8.48 -10.20
N THR A 118 -21.10 8.87 -10.53
CA THR A 118 -19.98 7.95 -10.75
C THR A 118 -19.53 7.33 -9.42
N VAL A 119 -19.45 8.12 -8.33
CA VAL A 119 -19.13 7.62 -6.99
C VAL A 119 -20.10 6.51 -6.61
N ARG A 120 -21.41 6.71 -6.82
CA ARG A 120 -22.42 5.69 -6.50
C ARG A 120 -22.22 4.40 -7.29
N ALA A 121 -21.96 4.50 -8.60
CA ALA A 121 -21.75 3.33 -9.44
C ALA A 121 -20.49 2.55 -9.04
N ASP A 122 -19.34 3.25 -8.96
CA ASP A 122 -18.05 2.62 -8.64
C ASP A 122 -18.01 2.00 -7.24
N VAL A 123 -18.61 2.68 -6.24
CA VAL A 123 -18.65 2.17 -4.86
C VAL A 123 -19.57 0.97 -4.73
N ALA A 124 -20.75 0.97 -5.39
CA ALA A 124 -21.66 -0.16 -5.36
C ALA A 124 -21.02 -1.41 -5.97
N GLU A 125 -20.43 -1.28 -7.16
CA GLU A 125 -19.73 -2.36 -7.85
C GLU A 125 -18.59 -2.91 -6.99
N LEU A 126 -17.81 -2.03 -6.37
CA LEU A 126 -16.66 -2.44 -5.57
C LEU A 126 -17.06 -3.13 -4.26
N LEU A 127 -18.12 -2.66 -3.59
CA LEU A 127 -18.65 -3.31 -2.38
C LEU A 127 -19.21 -4.70 -2.69
N ASP A 128 -19.86 -4.85 -3.84
CA ASP A 128 -20.32 -6.16 -4.33
C ASP A 128 -19.13 -7.09 -4.60
N TRP A 129 -18.12 -6.61 -5.33
CA TRP A 129 -16.92 -7.38 -5.66
C TRP A 129 -16.17 -7.89 -4.43
N ILE A 130 -16.08 -7.07 -3.34
CA ILE A 130 -15.44 -7.51 -2.10
C ILE A 130 -16.38 -8.34 -1.19
N GLY A 131 -17.64 -8.54 -1.59
CA GLY A 131 -18.66 -9.30 -0.86
C GLY A 131 -19.13 -8.61 0.41
N LEU A 132 -19.43 -7.31 0.32
CA LEU A 132 -20.03 -6.50 1.37
C LEU A 132 -21.41 -5.96 0.98
N THR A 133 -22.06 -6.52 -0.04
CA THR A 133 -23.45 -6.23 -0.40
C THR A 133 -24.36 -6.45 0.81
N GLY A 134 -25.23 -5.48 1.10
CA GLY A 134 -26.12 -5.46 2.28
C GLY A 134 -25.45 -4.97 3.57
N LYS A 135 -24.17 -4.54 3.51
CA LYS A 135 -23.40 -4.00 4.65
C LYS A 135 -22.94 -2.56 4.44
N GLU A 136 -23.47 -1.90 3.42
CA GLU A 136 -23.06 -0.56 3.00
C GLU A 136 -23.19 0.47 4.10
N ALA A 137 -24.28 0.38 4.89
CA ALA A 137 -24.56 1.29 6.00
C ALA A 137 -23.82 0.94 7.31
N ARG A 138 -23.19 -0.25 7.38
CA ARG A 138 -22.47 -0.69 8.59
C ARG A 138 -21.24 0.16 8.84
N ARG A 139 -20.96 0.42 10.12
CA ARG A 139 -19.69 1.05 10.54
C ARG A 139 -18.59 0.00 10.71
N PRO A 140 -17.32 0.38 10.67
CA PRO A 140 -16.19 -0.56 10.82
C PRO A 140 -16.33 -1.48 12.05
N ALA A 141 -16.75 -0.97 13.20
CA ALA A 141 -16.93 -1.76 14.42
C ALA A 141 -17.99 -2.87 14.32
N GLU A 142 -18.89 -2.80 13.34
CA GLU A 142 -19.95 -3.78 13.09
C GLU A 142 -19.54 -4.85 12.05
N LEU A 143 -18.29 -4.76 11.54
CA LEU A 143 -17.73 -5.66 10.55
C LEU A 143 -16.70 -6.58 11.22
N SER A 144 -16.62 -7.84 10.77
CA SER A 144 -15.55 -8.75 11.17
C SER A 144 -14.18 -8.25 10.65
N GLY A 145 -13.07 -8.71 11.25
CA GLY A 145 -11.72 -8.31 10.83
C GLY A 145 -11.45 -8.54 9.34
N GLY A 146 -11.87 -9.70 8.81
CA GLY A 146 -11.76 -9.97 7.37
C GLY A 146 -12.62 -9.07 6.48
N GLU A 147 -13.77 -8.60 6.96
CA GLU A 147 -14.61 -7.62 6.27
C GLU A 147 -13.98 -6.23 6.31
N GLN A 148 -13.42 -5.84 7.45
CA GLN A 148 -12.69 -4.58 7.59
C GLN A 148 -11.47 -4.55 6.67
N GLN A 149 -10.73 -5.66 6.57
CA GLN A 149 -9.58 -5.76 5.66
C GLN A 149 -10.01 -5.61 4.20
N ARG A 150 -11.07 -6.30 3.77
CA ARG A 150 -11.59 -6.14 2.40
C ARG A 150 -12.08 -4.72 2.14
N LEU A 151 -12.73 -4.09 3.12
CA LEU A 151 -13.14 -2.69 3.02
C LEU A 151 -11.95 -1.75 2.89
N THR A 152 -10.85 -2.01 3.61
CA THR A 152 -9.59 -1.25 3.48
C THR A 152 -9.01 -1.37 2.08
N ILE A 153 -9.03 -2.57 1.49
CA ILE A 153 -8.58 -2.79 0.11
C ILE A 153 -9.48 -2.02 -0.86
N ALA A 154 -10.80 -2.14 -0.73
CA ALA A 154 -11.75 -1.41 -1.58
C ALA A 154 -11.49 0.10 -1.56
N ARG A 155 -11.32 0.68 -0.37
CA ARG A 155 -10.97 2.10 -0.23
C ARG A 155 -9.64 2.46 -0.90
N ALA A 156 -8.65 1.57 -0.86
CA ALA A 156 -7.34 1.80 -1.47
C ALA A 156 -7.39 1.73 -3.00
N VAL A 157 -8.32 0.94 -3.58
CA VAL A 157 -8.35 0.68 -5.03
C VAL A 157 -9.46 1.44 -5.78
N VAL A 158 -10.45 2.02 -5.07
CA VAL A 158 -11.60 2.70 -5.70
C VAL A 158 -11.19 3.80 -6.69
N ALA A 159 -10.08 4.49 -6.43
CA ALA A 159 -9.55 5.53 -7.33
C ALA A 159 -8.67 4.95 -8.45
N ARG A 160 -8.66 3.62 -8.66
CA ARG A 160 -7.86 2.93 -9.69
C ARG A 160 -6.39 3.34 -9.66
N PRO A 161 -5.67 3.11 -8.56
CA PRO A 161 -4.29 3.57 -8.41
C PRO A 161 -3.35 2.87 -9.39
N ALA A 162 -2.29 3.58 -9.81
CA ALA A 162 -1.22 2.99 -10.61
C ALA A 162 -0.26 2.11 -9.78
N LEU A 163 -0.16 2.41 -8.47
CA LEU A 163 0.65 1.68 -7.50
C LEU A 163 -0.21 1.35 -6.26
N LEU A 164 -0.26 0.09 -5.87
CA LEU A 164 -0.91 -0.37 -4.63
C LEU A 164 0.17 -0.93 -3.69
N VAL A 165 0.24 -0.36 -2.49
CA VAL A 165 1.23 -0.71 -1.47
C VAL A 165 0.50 -1.30 -0.27
N ALA A 166 0.84 -2.53 0.13
CA ALA A 166 0.22 -3.22 1.26
C ALA A 166 1.28 -3.61 2.31
N ASP A 167 1.08 -3.16 3.54
CA ASP A 167 1.94 -3.46 4.68
C ASP A 167 1.28 -4.51 5.56
N GLU A 168 1.84 -5.72 5.61
CA GLU A 168 1.37 -6.90 6.37
C GLU A 168 -0.16 -7.12 6.24
N PRO A 169 -0.74 -7.19 5.02
CA PRO A 169 -2.18 -7.14 4.81
C PRO A 169 -2.93 -8.38 5.32
N THR A 170 -2.21 -9.38 5.84
CA THR A 170 -2.77 -10.66 6.29
C THR A 170 -2.43 -11.02 7.73
N SER A 171 -1.68 -10.17 8.45
CA SER A 171 -1.13 -10.48 9.77
C SER A 171 -2.18 -10.79 10.84
N GLU A 172 -3.38 -10.20 10.73
CA GLU A 172 -4.48 -10.36 11.70
C GLU A 172 -5.61 -11.25 11.18
N LEU A 173 -5.37 -12.01 10.10
CA LEU A 173 -6.38 -12.79 9.41
C LEU A 173 -6.13 -14.29 9.56
N ASP A 174 -7.21 -15.07 9.63
CA ASP A 174 -7.11 -16.51 9.47
C ASP A 174 -6.65 -16.90 8.05
N ALA A 175 -6.21 -18.14 7.87
CA ALA A 175 -5.65 -18.62 6.61
C ALA A 175 -6.62 -18.53 5.41
N ARG A 176 -7.95 -18.62 5.64
CA ARG A 176 -8.97 -18.47 4.58
C ARG A 176 -9.10 -17.00 4.17
N GLN A 177 -9.18 -16.11 5.13
CA GLN A 177 -9.27 -14.67 4.91
C GLN A 177 -7.98 -14.14 4.28
N ALA A 178 -6.80 -14.59 4.75
CA ALA A 178 -5.51 -14.24 4.17
C ALA A 178 -5.45 -14.59 2.67
N ARG A 179 -5.84 -15.82 2.29
CA ARG A 179 -5.91 -16.22 0.88
C ARG A 179 -6.84 -15.33 0.05
N ARG A 180 -8.02 -15.00 0.59
CA ARG A 180 -8.97 -14.11 -0.10
C ARG A 180 -8.39 -12.70 -0.28
N THR A 181 -7.70 -12.17 0.72
CA THR A 181 -7.02 -10.87 0.67
C THR A 181 -5.95 -10.84 -0.43
N ILE A 182 -5.08 -11.85 -0.48
CA ILE A 182 -4.04 -11.90 -1.52
C ILE A 182 -4.67 -12.08 -2.91
N ALA A 183 -5.74 -12.86 -3.05
CA ALA A 183 -6.45 -13.01 -4.32
C ALA A 183 -7.03 -11.67 -4.83
N LEU A 184 -7.56 -10.81 -3.94
CA LEU A 184 -8.00 -9.46 -4.31
C LEU A 184 -6.83 -8.58 -4.80
N LEU A 185 -5.67 -8.63 -4.12
CA LEU A 185 -4.49 -7.88 -4.55
C LEU A 185 -3.95 -8.40 -5.90
N ALA A 186 -3.94 -9.71 -6.11
CA ALA A 186 -3.55 -10.32 -7.39
C ALA A 186 -4.51 -9.96 -8.52
N GLU A 187 -5.82 -9.83 -8.23
CA GLU A 187 -6.80 -9.35 -9.21
C GLU A 187 -6.51 -7.91 -9.63
N MET A 188 -6.21 -7.02 -8.68
CA MET A 188 -5.79 -5.65 -9.01
C MET A 188 -4.54 -5.63 -9.89
N ASN A 189 -3.58 -6.53 -9.65
CA ASN A 189 -2.40 -6.65 -10.48
C ASN A 189 -2.75 -7.09 -11.91
N ARG A 190 -3.64 -8.09 -12.06
CA ARG A 190 -4.13 -8.53 -13.39
C ARG A 190 -4.84 -7.40 -14.17
N LEU A 191 -5.47 -6.47 -13.46
CA LEU A 191 -6.09 -5.27 -14.03
C LEU A 191 -5.07 -4.16 -14.35
N GLY A 192 -3.75 -4.42 -14.18
CA GLY A 192 -2.67 -3.52 -14.58
C GLY A 192 -2.10 -2.67 -13.44
N THR A 193 -2.63 -2.75 -12.22
CA THR A 193 -2.05 -2.06 -11.07
C THR A 193 -0.70 -2.69 -10.69
N THR A 194 0.34 -1.88 -10.46
CA THR A 194 1.57 -2.34 -9.84
C THR A 194 1.31 -2.60 -8.36
N VAL A 195 1.59 -3.81 -7.87
CA VAL A 195 1.30 -4.22 -6.49
C VAL A 195 2.58 -4.54 -5.74
N VAL A 196 2.72 -3.97 -4.54
CA VAL A 196 3.83 -4.25 -3.62
C VAL A 196 3.26 -4.68 -2.28
N VAL A 197 3.65 -5.85 -1.82
CA VAL A 197 3.20 -6.42 -0.54
C VAL A 197 4.40 -6.67 0.36
N ALA A 198 4.45 -6.00 1.50
CA ALA A 198 5.42 -6.31 2.54
C ALA A 198 4.85 -7.35 3.50
N THR A 199 5.62 -8.38 3.80
CA THR A 199 5.24 -9.41 4.76
C THR A 199 6.47 -10.09 5.36
N HIS A 200 6.29 -10.71 6.54
CA HIS A 200 7.27 -11.61 7.13
C HIS A 200 6.95 -13.08 6.87
N SER A 201 5.79 -13.38 6.25
CA SER A 201 5.38 -14.74 5.88
C SER A 201 6.04 -15.18 4.59
N GLU A 202 6.83 -16.25 4.64
CA GLU A 202 7.46 -16.88 3.47
C GLU A 202 6.51 -17.76 2.67
N ASP A 203 5.39 -18.17 3.27
CA ASP A 203 4.39 -19.05 2.62
C ASP A 203 3.57 -18.34 1.54
N LEU A 204 3.39 -17.04 1.65
CA LEU A 204 2.54 -16.27 0.74
C LEU A 204 3.15 -16.15 -0.66
N PRO A 205 4.45 -15.84 -0.83
CA PRO A 205 5.11 -15.81 -2.14
C PRO A 205 5.12 -17.20 -2.82
N ALA A 206 5.27 -18.28 -2.07
CA ALA A 206 5.24 -19.64 -2.60
C ALA A 206 3.90 -19.99 -3.28
N ARG A 207 2.81 -19.34 -2.86
CA ARG A 207 1.45 -19.56 -3.40
C ARG A 207 1.05 -18.54 -4.46
N HIS A 208 1.66 -17.39 -4.46
CA HIS A 208 1.40 -16.30 -5.41
C HIS A 208 2.73 -15.80 -5.96
N PRO A 209 3.18 -16.35 -7.10
CA PRO A 209 4.47 -15.98 -7.69
C PRO A 209 4.56 -14.49 -7.98
N GLY A 210 5.71 -13.91 -7.70
CA GLY A 210 6.04 -12.52 -7.92
C GLY A 210 7.51 -12.29 -7.61
N ARG A 211 8.05 -11.16 -8.01
CA ARG A 211 9.43 -10.79 -7.67
C ARG A 211 9.56 -10.65 -6.15
N MET A 212 10.66 -11.11 -5.59
CA MET A 212 10.94 -11.06 -4.17
C MET A 212 12.13 -10.15 -3.86
N LEU A 213 11.91 -9.14 -3.03
CA LEU A 213 12.94 -8.28 -2.47
C LEU A 213 13.09 -8.63 -0.99
N THR A 214 14.25 -9.14 -0.59
CA THR A 214 14.49 -9.50 0.82
C THR A 214 15.32 -8.44 1.51
N LEU A 215 14.82 -7.94 2.63
CA LEU A 215 15.45 -6.91 3.46
C LEU A 215 15.96 -7.52 4.77
N GLU A 216 17.20 -7.21 5.14
CA GLU A 216 17.79 -7.52 6.44
C GLU A 216 18.61 -6.33 6.94
N GLY A 217 18.41 -5.92 8.19
CA GLY A 217 19.17 -4.84 8.83
C GLY A 217 19.18 -3.52 8.03
N GLY A 218 18.10 -3.24 7.32
CA GLY A 218 17.98 -2.04 6.48
C GLY A 218 18.68 -2.12 5.13
N ARG A 219 19.12 -3.30 4.69
CA ARG A 219 19.77 -3.54 3.38
C ARG A 219 18.95 -4.51 2.53
N LEU A 220 19.05 -4.36 1.21
CA LEU A 220 18.54 -5.35 0.27
C LEU A 220 19.58 -6.47 0.14
N VAL A 221 19.22 -7.69 0.57
CA VAL A 221 20.11 -8.85 0.56
C VAL A 221 19.81 -9.81 -0.60
N SER A 222 18.59 -9.75 -1.16
CA SER A 222 18.21 -10.54 -2.34
C SER A 222 17.23 -9.76 -3.20
N ASP A 223 17.36 -9.93 -4.52
CA ASP A 223 16.49 -9.37 -5.56
C ASP A 223 16.28 -10.47 -6.63
N GLY A 224 15.12 -11.19 -6.55
CA GLY A 224 14.87 -12.36 -7.39
C GLY A 224 13.41 -12.63 -7.72
#